data_ae836955c65dc2c6f9dcf0cfdc4b5449
#
_entry.id   ae836955c65dc2c6f9dcf0cfdc4b5449
#
_cell.length_a   1.000
_cell.length_b   1.000
_cell.length_c   1.000
_cell.angle_alpha   90.00
_cell.angle_beta   90.00
_cell.angle_gamma   90.00
#
_symmetry.space_group_name_H-M   'P 1'
#
loop_
_entity.id
_entity.type
_entity.pdbx_description
1 polymer ?
#
loop_
_entity_poly.entity_id
_entity_poly.type
_entity_poly.pdbx_seq_one_letter_code
_entity_poly.pdbx_strand_id
1 'polypeptide(L)'
;MIRPAFKRILLKLSGEVLMGQGQFGIEPETVARVAGEIAAAKAQGHELCLVVGGGNIFRGVAAAAKGFDRASADYMGMLATVMNALALQNALEQAGVDTRVQSAIPMASVSEPYIRRRALRHIEKGRIVLFAAGTGNPYFTTDTAAALRAAEMGCDALFKGTSVDGVYTADPKKDKGAKRYDHLSYSKVLGDDLKVMDAAAVALCRDNNIPIVIFNIREPGNLAKVLAGSGVATIVQNEE
;
A
#
# COMPACT_ATOMS: atom_id res chain seq x y z
N MET A 1 -10.82 -12.31 21.22
CA MET A 1 -9.75 -12.99 20.45
C MET A 1 -8.53 -12.07 20.49
N ILE A 2 -7.39 -12.55 20.99
CA ILE A 2 -6.12 -11.81 20.97
C ILE A 2 -5.65 -11.85 19.53
N ARG A 3 -5.73 -10.71 18.81
CA ARG A 3 -5.16 -10.60 17.46
C ARG A 3 -3.64 -10.73 17.58
N PRO A 4 -2.97 -11.51 16.70
CA PRO A 4 -1.51 -11.54 16.70
C PRO A 4 -0.97 -10.13 16.54
N ALA A 5 -0.02 -9.74 17.40
CA ALA A 5 0.67 -8.47 17.25
C ALA A 5 1.55 -8.55 16.00
N PHE A 6 1.13 -7.93 14.90
CA PHE A 6 1.93 -7.85 13.68
C PHE A 6 3.20 -7.05 13.97
N LYS A 7 4.35 -7.69 13.85
CA LYS A 7 5.65 -7.05 14.07
C LYS A 7 6.12 -6.31 12.82
N ARG A 8 6.13 -7.02 11.68
CA ARG A 8 6.53 -6.46 10.39
C ARG A 8 5.34 -6.40 9.45
N ILE A 9 5.03 -5.21 8.98
CA ILE A 9 3.92 -5.02 8.05
C ILE A 9 4.38 -4.32 6.78
N LEU A 10 3.70 -4.62 5.66
CA LEU A 10 3.76 -3.82 4.47
C LEU A 10 2.51 -2.94 4.41
N LEU A 11 2.68 -1.62 4.44
CA LEU A 11 1.60 -0.66 4.24
C LEU A 11 1.57 -0.21 2.79
N LYS A 12 0.50 -0.55 2.08
CA LYS A 12 0.24 -0.08 0.73
C LYS A 12 -0.73 1.10 0.78
N LEU A 13 -0.34 2.20 0.18
CA LEU A 13 -1.16 3.41 0.05
C LEU A 13 -1.59 3.63 -1.40
N SER A 14 -2.86 4.00 -1.63
CA SER A 14 -3.28 4.56 -2.91
C SER A 14 -2.61 5.93 -3.11
N GLY A 15 -2.09 6.21 -4.29
CA GLY A 15 -1.58 7.55 -4.60
C GLY A 15 -2.61 8.67 -4.37
N GLU A 16 -3.89 8.36 -4.58
CA GLU A 16 -5.00 9.29 -4.33
C GLU A 16 -5.11 9.78 -2.87
N VAL A 17 -4.49 9.07 -1.94
CA VAL A 17 -4.42 9.50 -0.54
C VAL A 17 -3.53 10.73 -0.39
N LEU A 18 -2.58 10.96 -1.32
CA LEU A 18 -1.60 12.04 -1.27
C LEU A 18 -2.03 13.33 -1.99
N MET A 19 -3.17 13.32 -2.66
CA MET A 19 -3.64 14.49 -3.43
C MET A 19 -4.57 15.43 -2.64
N GLY A 20 -4.81 15.15 -1.37
CA GLY A 20 -5.67 15.97 -0.51
C GLY A 20 -7.09 16.07 -1.06
N GLN A 21 -7.60 17.29 -1.14
CA GLN A 21 -8.89 17.64 -1.74
C GLN A 21 -8.81 17.86 -3.27
N GLY A 22 -7.59 17.84 -3.83
CA GLY A 22 -7.35 18.01 -5.26
C GLY A 22 -7.80 16.80 -6.09
N GLN A 23 -7.77 16.98 -7.41
CA GLN A 23 -8.09 15.90 -8.36
C GLN A 23 -6.85 15.18 -8.87
N PHE A 24 -5.66 15.77 -8.68
CA PHE A 24 -4.37 15.19 -9.07
C PHE A 24 -3.21 15.84 -8.30
N GLY A 25 -2.04 15.24 -8.39
CA GLY A 25 -0.80 15.79 -7.81
C GLY A 25 -0.53 15.33 -6.39
N ILE A 26 0.37 16.03 -5.73
CA ILE A 26 0.85 15.76 -4.38
C ILE A 26 0.54 17.00 -3.53
N GLU A 27 -0.21 16.82 -2.45
CA GLU A 27 -0.58 17.90 -1.54
C GLU A 27 0.29 17.79 -0.27
N PRO A 28 1.19 18.79 -0.01
CA PRO A 28 2.21 18.68 1.05
C PRO A 28 1.64 18.47 2.46
N GLU A 29 0.54 19.13 2.82
CA GLU A 29 -0.07 18.99 4.14
C GLU A 29 -0.64 17.58 4.36
N THR A 30 -1.27 17.01 3.31
CA THR A 30 -1.76 15.64 3.33
C THR A 30 -0.61 14.65 3.44
N VAL A 31 0.50 14.86 2.71
CA VAL A 31 1.70 14.00 2.82
C VAL A 31 2.27 14.06 4.23
N ALA A 32 2.39 15.25 4.83
CA ALA A 32 2.87 15.42 6.20
C ALA A 32 1.97 14.72 7.21
N ARG A 33 0.63 14.82 7.06
CA ARG A 33 -0.33 14.10 7.91
C ARG A 33 -0.15 12.58 7.81
N VAL A 34 -0.07 12.05 6.58
CA VAL A 34 0.13 10.59 6.36
C VAL A 34 1.48 10.14 6.93
N ALA A 35 2.55 10.93 6.75
CA ALA A 35 3.84 10.64 7.34
C ALA A 35 3.78 10.62 8.88
N GLY A 36 3.04 11.52 9.51
CA GLY A 36 2.80 11.55 10.96
C GLY A 36 2.10 10.28 11.46
N GLU A 37 1.10 9.78 10.75
CA GLU A 37 0.43 8.50 11.07
C GLU A 37 1.40 7.31 11.00
N ILE A 38 2.24 7.28 9.95
CA ILE A 38 3.24 6.23 9.76
C ILE A 38 4.33 6.33 10.85
N ALA A 39 4.78 7.53 11.19
CA ALA A 39 5.75 7.77 12.25
C ALA A 39 5.21 7.31 13.63
N ALA A 40 3.94 7.58 13.92
CA ALA A 40 3.28 7.11 15.14
C ALA A 40 3.22 5.58 15.20
N ALA A 41 2.89 4.90 14.10
CA ALA A 41 2.94 3.44 14.03
C ALA A 41 4.36 2.89 14.23
N LYS A 42 5.36 3.55 13.64
CA LYS A 42 6.78 3.20 13.81
C LYS A 42 7.22 3.32 15.27
N ALA A 43 6.78 4.38 15.96
CA ALA A 43 7.10 4.62 17.38
C ALA A 43 6.49 3.56 18.31
N GLN A 44 5.43 2.85 17.89
CA GLN A 44 4.86 1.71 18.60
C GLN A 44 5.68 0.41 18.46
N GLY A 45 6.79 0.44 17.73
CA GLY A 45 7.72 -0.70 17.60
C GLY A 45 7.49 -1.55 16.36
N HIS A 46 6.58 -1.17 15.46
CA HIS A 46 6.37 -1.90 14.21
C HIS A 46 7.53 -1.72 13.22
N GLU A 47 7.88 -2.77 12.51
CA GLU A 47 8.77 -2.74 11.35
C GLU A 47 7.94 -2.46 10.10
N LEU A 48 8.20 -1.32 9.42
CA LEU A 48 7.35 -0.84 8.35
C LEU A 48 8.05 -0.90 6.99
N CYS A 49 7.37 -1.53 6.03
CA CYS A 49 7.66 -1.44 4.60
C CYS A 49 6.50 -0.68 3.93
N LEU A 50 6.78 0.15 2.95
CA LEU A 50 5.77 0.96 2.28
C LEU A 50 5.78 0.72 0.77
N VAL A 51 4.59 0.71 0.16
CA VAL A 51 4.37 0.82 -1.28
C VAL A 51 3.34 1.91 -1.50
N VAL A 52 3.59 2.84 -2.41
CA VAL A 52 2.64 3.89 -2.76
C VAL A 52 2.29 3.82 -4.24
N GLY A 53 0.99 3.95 -4.55
CA GLY A 53 0.50 4.02 -5.93
C GLY A 53 0.83 5.36 -6.60
N GLY A 54 0.70 5.43 -7.94
CA GLY A 54 0.95 6.64 -8.75
C GLY A 54 -0.30 7.29 -9.34
N GLY A 55 -1.49 6.80 -8.99
CA GLY A 55 -2.75 7.18 -9.64
C GLY A 55 -3.21 8.64 -9.43
N ASN A 56 -2.62 9.35 -8.49
CA ASN A 56 -2.78 10.80 -8.30
C ASN A 56 -2.00 11.65 -9.32
N ILE A 57 -1.00 11.07 -9.97
CA ILE A 57 -0.14 11.75 -10.94
C ILE A 57 -0.44 11.21 -12.35
N PHE A 58 -0.45 9.89 -12.52
CA PHE A 58 -0.65 9.25 -13.80
C PHE A 58 -1.33 7.88 -13.67
N ARG A 59 -2.33 7.62 -14.53
CA ARG A 59 -3.08 6.35 -14.57
C ARG A 59 -2.86 5.66 -15.89
N GLY A 60 -1.96 4.66 -15.93
CA GLY A 60 -1.57 3.92 -17.12
C GLY A 60 -2.74 3.28 -17.86
N VAL A 61 -3.67 2.62 -17.15
CA VAL A 61 -4.86 2.00 -17.76
C VAL A 61 -5.75 3.03 -18.47
N ALA A 62 -5.98 4.19 -17.86
CA ALA A 62 -6.78 5.25 -18.46
C ALA A 62 -6.07 5.90 -19.65
N ALA A 63 -4.75 5.98 -19.65
CA ALA A 63 -3.96 6.48 -20.77
C ALA A 63 -3.95 5.48 -21.93
N ALA A 64 -3.79 4.18 -21.67
CA ALA A 64 -3.86 3.13 -22.66
C ALA A 64 -5.23 3.11 -23.36
N ALA A 65 -6.34 3.32 -22.63
CA ALA A 65 -7.68 3.46 -23.21
C ALA A 65 -7.82 4.68 -24.14
N LYS A 66 -6.90 5.65 -24.07
CA LYS A 66 -6.84 6.84 -24.94
C LYS A 66 -5.78 6.73 -26.05
N GLY A 67 -5.25 5.52 -26.30
CA GLY A 67 -4.34 5.24 -27.42
C GLY A 67 -2.84 5.24 -27.07
N PHE A 68 -2.46 5.37 -25.79
CA PHE A 68 -1.07 5.13 -25.38
C PHE A 68 -0.75 3.63 -25.49
N ASP A 69 0.49 3.31 -25.87
CA ASP A 69 0.99 1.95 -25.66
C ASP A 69 0.92 1.57 -24.19
N ARG A 70 0.38 0.39 -23.90
CA ARG A 70 0.11 -0.06 -22.53
C ARG A 70 1.39 -0.16 -21.70
N ALA A 71 2.45 -0.72 -22.25
CA ALA A 71 3.70 -0.88 -21.51
C ALA A 71 4.34 0.47 -21.19
N SER A 72 4.35 1.40 -22.18
CA SER A 72 4.84 2.78 -21.98
C SER A 72 4.01 3.52 -20.92
N ALA A 73 2.69 3.39 -20.95
CA ALA A 73 1.81 4.00 -19.97
C ALA A 73 2.02 3.43 -18.55
N ASP A 74 2.28 2.14 -18.43
CA ASP A 74 2.59 1.51 -17.16
C ASP A 74 3.94 1.98 -16.60
N TYR A 75 4.98 2.18 -17.46
CA TYR A 75 6.24 2.79 -17.02
C TYR A 75 6.05 4.23 -16.52
N MET A 76 5.23 5.03 -17.19
CA MET A 76 4.89 6.37 -16.68
C MET A 76 4.21 6.30 -15.30
N GLY A 77 3.31 5.34 -15.08
CA GLY A 77 2.72 5.07 -13.78
C GLY A 77 3.74 4.64 -12.73
N MET A 78 4.74 3.83 -13.10
CA MET A 78 5.85 3.45 -12.20
C MET A 78 6.68 4.67 -11.80
N LEU A 79 7.01 5.57 -12.74
CA LEU A 79 7.71 6.83 -12.44
C LEU A 79 6.89 7.73 -11.50
N ALA A 80 5.58 7.77 -11.68
CA ALA A 80 4.68 8.50 -10.77
C ALA A 80 4.77 7.95 -9.32
N THR A 81 4.92 6.63 -9.13
CA THR A 81 5.14 6.07 -7.79
C THR A 81 6.46 6.51 -7.18
N VAL A 82 7.50 6.72 -7.99
CA VAL A 82 8.80 7.22 -7.50
C VAL A 82 8.65 8.64 -6.95
N MET A 83 7.93 9.53 -7.65
CA MET A 83 7.65 10.88 -7.15
C MET A 83 6.93 10.85 -5.80
N ASN A 84 5.90 10.02 -5.66
CA ASN A 84 5.18 9.86 -4.39
C ASN A 84 6.07 9.28 -3.28
N ALA A 85 6.94 8.33 -3.60
CA ALA A 85 7.87 7.74 -2.64
C ALA A 85 8.88 8.77 -2.11
N LEU A 86 9.41 9.63 -2.98
CA LEU A 86 10.32 10.71 -2.58
C LEU A 86 9.61 11.76 -1.71
N ALA A 87 8.36 12.12 -2.04
CA ALA A 87 7.58 13.03 -1.23
C ALA A 87 7.32 12.46 0.19
N LEU A 88 6.94 11.18 0.28
CA LEU A 88 6.76 10.50 1.57
C LEU A 88 8.07 10.34 2.33
N GLN A 89 9.19 10.01 1.66
CA GLN A 89 10.50 9.95 2.30
C GLN A 89 10.84 11.29 2.96
N ASN A 90 10.73 12.39 2.21
CA ASN A 90 11.01 13.72 2.73
C ASN A 90 10.17 14.03 3.98
N ALA A 91 8.87 13.78 3.93
CA ALA A 91 7.98 14.04 5.06
C ALA A 91 8.26 13.14 6.28
N LEU A 92 8.61 11.86 6.06
CA LEU A 92 9.00 10.94 7.14
C LEU A 92 10.31 11.36 7.79
N GLU A 93 11.31 11.78 7.01
CA GLU A 93 12.59 12.26 7.52
C GLU A 93 12.41 13.59 8.29
N GLN A 94 11.53 14.48 7.85
CA GLN A 94 11.13 15.68 8.61
C GLN A 94 10.42 15.32 9.94
N ALA A 95 9.69 14.21 9.97
CA ALA A 95 9.08 13.65 11.18
C ALA A 95 10.07 12.85 12.06
N GLY A 96 11.37 12.86 11.75
CA GLY A 96 12.43 12.19 12.52
C GLY A 96 12.53 10.68 12.27
N VAL A 97 11.96 10.15 11.19
CA VAL A 97 12.00 8.72 10.86
C VAL A 97 12.95 8.44 9.72
N ASP A 98 14.05 7.75 10.01
CA ASP A 98 14.99 7.29 8.98
C ASP A 98 14.30 6.44 7.92
N THR A 99 14.38 6.87 6.65
CA THR A 99 13.66 6.26 5.54
C THR A 99 14.58 6.03 4.34
N ARG A 100 14.36 4.97 3.57
CA ARG A 100 15.08 4.68 2.32
C ARG A 100 14.11 4.31 1.22
N VAL A 101 14.26 4.96 0.07
CA VAL A 101 13.53 4.59 -1.16
C VAL A 101 14.38 3.61 -1.94
N GLN A 102 13.77 2.47 -2.30
CA GLN A 102 14.36 1.48 -3.23
C GLN A 102 13.45 1.32 -4.45
N SER A 103 14.01 1.57 -5.63
CA SER A 103 13.27 1.48 -6.89
C SER A 103 13.51 0.16 -7.61
N ALA A 104 12.43 -0.44 -8.14
CA ALA A 104 12.51 -1.60 -9.00
C ALA A 104 13.10 -1.28 -10.39
N ILE A 105 12.97 -0.01 -10.84
CA ILE A 105 13.67 0.51 -12.02
C ILE A 105 14.96 1.19 -11.55
N PRO A 106 16.14 0.80 -12.05
CA PRO A 106 17.40 1.44 -11.66
C PRO A 106 17.42 2.93 -12.00
N MET A 107 17.62 3.77 -10.99
CA MET A 107 17.76 5.23 -11.11
C MET A 107 18.68 5.77 -10.00
N ALA A 108 19.95 5.39 -10.07
CA ALA A 108 20.92 5.53 -9.01
C ALA A 108 21.11 6.96 -8.49
N SER A 109 20.84 7.99 -9.31
CA SER A 109 20.91 9.41 -8.89
C SER A 109 19.71 9.85 -8.04
N VAL A 110 18.64 9.03 -7.95
CA VAL A 110 17.37 9.41 -7.31
C VAL A 110 17.06 8.52 -6.12
N SER A 111 17.31 7.20 -6.24
CA SER A 111 16.98 6.21 -5.22
C SER A 111 17.92 5.01 -5.29
N GLU A 112 17.97 4.23 -4.21
CA GLU A 112 18.70 2.97 -4.25
C GLU A 112 18.02 1.98 -5.22
N PRO A 113 18.80 1.16 -5.96
CA PRO A 113 18.23 0.02 -6.66
C PRO A 113 17.69 -0.99 -5.65
N TYR A 114 16.52 -1.60 -5.96
CA TYR A 114 15.97 -2.64 -5.10
C TYR A 114 16.88 -3.86 -5.06
N ILE A 115 17.34 -4.18 -3.88
CA ILE A 115 18.05 -5.41 -3.56
C ILE A 115 17.49 -5.95 -2.25
N ARG A 116 16.86 -7.14 -2.28
CA ARG A 116 16.16 -7.73 -1.13
C ARG A 116 16.98 -7.70 0.16
N ARG A 117 18.24 -8.13 0.13
CA ARG A 117 19.12 -8.16 1.31
C ARG A 117 19.41 -6.77 1.86
N ARG A 118 19.50 -5.76 0.99
CA ARG A 118 19.70 -4.35 1.40
C ARG A 118 18.44 -3.80 2.07
N ALA A 119 17.26 -4.11 1.54
CA ALA A 119 15.99 -3.74 2.17
C ALA A 119 15.86 -4.34 3.58
N LEU A 120 16.10 -5.64 3.72
CA LEU A 120 16.12 -6.31 5.04
C LEU A 120 17.10 -5.64 6.01
N ARG A 121 18.32 -5.30 5.53
CA ARG A 121 19.31 -4.61 6.38
C ARG A 121 18.85 -3.21 6.81
N HIS A 122 18.09 -2.49 6.00
CA HIS A 122 17.49 -1.24 6.42
C HIS A 122 16.44 -1.44 7.50
N ILE A 123 15.56 -2.44 7.35
CA ILE A 123 14.53 -2.79 8.34
C ILE A 123 15.18 -3.17 9.68
N GLU A 124 16.22 -4.02 9.66
CA GLU A 124 16.99 -4.43 10.84
C GLU A 124 17.64 -3.23 11.58
N LYS A 125 18.00 -2.17 10.84
CA LYS A 125 18.50 -0.92 11.40
C LYS A 125 17.39 0.03 11.88
N GLY A 126 16.15 -0.44 11.92
CA GLY A 126 15.00 0.36 12.35
C GLY A 126 14.50 1.38 11.33
N ARG A 127 14.97 1.35 10.09
CA ARG A 127 14.54 2.26 9.02
C ARG A 127 13.23 1.79 8.40
N ILE A 128 12.47 2.74 7.85
CA ILE A 128 11.38 2.46 6.93
C ILE A 128 11.96 2.28 5.52
N VAL A 129 11.47 1.29 4.77
CA VAL A 129 11.80 1.11 3.36
C VAL A 129 10.56 1.37 2.51
N LEU A 130 10.67 2.34 1.58
CA LEU A 130 9.67 2.59 0.55
C LEU A 130 10.09 1.89 -0.74
N PHE A 131 9.23 1.03 -1.24
CA PHE A 131 9.43 0.37 -2.53
C PHE A 131 8.71 1.16 -3.62
N ALA A 132 9.48 1.68 -4.58
CA ALA A 132 9.02 2.49 -5.70
C ALA A 132 9.13 1.75 -7.04
N ALA A 133 8.50 2.28 -8.07
CA ALA A 133 8.42 1.71 -9.42
C ALA A 133 7.73 0.33 -9.49
N GLY A 134 6.81 0.06 -8.56
CA GLY A 134 6.00 -1.15 -8.59
C GLY A 134 6.82 -2.44 -8.60
N THR A 135 6.52 -3.35 -9.53
CA THR A 135 7.31 -4.56 -9.78
C THR A 135 8.51 -4.32 -10.70
N GLY A 136 8.58 -3.15 -11.37
CA GLY A 136 9.50 -2.87 -12.46
C GLY A 136 9.04 -3.44 -13.81
N ASN A 137 7.90 -4.10 -13.87
CA ASN A 137 7.35 -4.74 -15.06
C ASN A 137 5.98 -4.15 -15.40
N PRO A 138 5.70 -3.85 -16.69
CA PRO A 138 4.37 -3.52 -17.16
C PRO A 138 3.33 -4.61 -16.84
N TYR A 139 2.05 -4.27 -16.96
CA TYR A 139 0.88 -5.14 -16.74
C TYR A 139 0.58 -5.49 -15.29
N PHE A 140 1.44 -5.15 -14.34
CA PHE A 140 1.21 -5.34 -12.91
C PHE A 140 0.83 -4.02 -12.24
N THR A 141 -0.01 -4.12 -11.21
CA THR A 141 -0.38 -2.96 -10.40
C THR A 141 0.53 -2.78 -9.19
N THR A 142 0.36 -1.70 -8.45
CA THR A 142 1.04 -1.50 -7.17
C THR A 142 0.49 -2.42 -6.06
N ASP A 143 -0.71 -3.01 -6.23
CA ASP A 143 -1.23 -4.04 -5.32
C ASP A 143 -0.42 -5.33 -5.47
N THR A 144 -0.15 -5.78 -6.71
CA THR A 144 0.76 -6.91 -6.99
C THR A 144 2.16 -6.64 -6.44
N ALA A 145 2.68 -5.43 -6.65
CA ALA A 145 3.99 -5.06 -6.09
C ALA A 145 4.00 -5.13 -4.56
N ALA A 146 2.94 -4.67 -3.90
CA ALA A 146 2.82 -4.72 -2.45
C ALA A 146 2.80 -6.17 -1.93
N ALA A 147 2.02 -7.06 -2.55
CA ALA A 147 1.99 -8.48 -2.20
C ALA A 147 3.36 -9.15 -2.38
N LEU A 148 4.05 -8.88 -3.50
CA LEU A 148 5.39 -9.39 -3.77
C LEU A 148 6.40 -8.92 -2.70
N ARG A 149 6.43 -7.62 -2.40
CA ARG A 149 7.35 -7.09 -1.39
C ARG A 149 7.02 -7.57 0.02
N ALA A 150 5.73 -7.76 0.35
CA ALA A 150 5.32 -8.34 1.63
C ALA A 150 5.89 -9.76 1.80
N ALA A 151 5.77 -10.61 0.77
CA ALA A 151 6.34 -11.95 0.79
C ALA A 151 7.87 -11.94 0.87
N GLU A 152 8.55 -11.12 0.05
CA GLU A 152 10.02 -11.03 0.04
C GLU A 152 10.60 -10.51 1.35
N MET A 153 9.91 -9.59 2.02
CA MET A 153 10.34 -9.01 3.30
C MET A 153 9.92 -9.86 4.50
N GLY A 154 9.14 -10.93 4.31
CA GLY A 154 8.61 -11.73 5.41
C GLY A 154 7.69 -10.90 6.30
N CYS A 155 6.78 -10.14 5.71
CA CYS A 155 5.79 -9.37 6.47
C CYS A 155 4.70 -10.28 7.04
N ASP A 156 4.27 -9.97 8.26
CA ASP A 156 3.18 -10.69 8.95
C ASP A 156 1.81 -10.39 8.33
N ALA A 157 1.67 -9.21 7.71
CA ALA A 157 0.44 -8.80 7.03
C ALA A 157 0.71 -7.69 5.99
N LEU A 158 -0.22 -7.57 5.03
CA LEU A 158 -0.33 -6.46 4.09
C LEU A 158 -1.48 -5.56 4.49
N PHE A 159 -1.19 -4.30 4.83
CA PHE A 159 -2.16 -3.28 5.18
C PHE A 159 -2.43 -2.40 3.97
N LYS A 160 -3.68 -2.38 3.49
CA LYS A 160 -4.11 -1.52 2.39
C LYS A 160 -4.84 -0.30 2.92
N GLY A 161 -4.12 0.83 2.98
CA GLY A 161 -4.68 2.14 3.28
C GLY A 161 -5.34 2.74 2.05
N THR A 162 -6.66 2.95 2.14
CA THR A 162 -7.52 3.44 1.06
C THR A 162 -8.46 4.53 1.58
N SER A 163 -9.37 5.01 0.73
CA SER A 163 -10.40 6.00 1.09
C SER A 163 -11.71 5.37 1.60
N VAL A 164 -11.78 4.04 1.71
CA VAL A 164 -12.90 3.29 2.24
C VAL A 164 -12.48 2.50 3.46
N ASP A 165 -13.41 2.22 4.36
CA ASP A 165 -13.17 1.60 5.65
C ASP A 165 -13.20 0.06 5.64
N GLY A 166 -13.35 -0.55 4.45
CA GLY A 166 -13.33 -1.99 4.28
C GLY A 166 -13.93 -2.43 2.95
N VAL A 167 -14.24 -3.72 2.86
CA VAL A 167 -14.90 -4.36 1.72
C VAL A 167 -16.38 -4.53 2.03
N TYR A 168 -17.23 -4.27 1.05
CA TYR A 168 -18.68 -4.31 1.17
C TYR A 168 -19.30 -5.34 0.24
N THR A 169 -20.52 -5.76 0.56
CA THR A 169 -21.32 -6.67 -0.28
C THR A 169 -21.70 -6.07 -1.63
N ALA A 170 -21.76 -4.72 -1.71
CA ALA A 170 -22.01 -3.92 -2.91
C ALA A 170 -21.38 -2.53 -2.70
N ASP A 171 -21.35 -1.68 -3.73
CA ASP A 171 -20.85 -0.30 -3.59
C ASP A 171 -21.75 0.51 -2.62
N PRO A 172 -21.28 0.91 -1.44
CA PRO A 172 -22.10 1.60 -0.44
C PRO A 172 -22.57 2.99 -0.88
N LYS A 173 -21.98 3.56 -1.94
CA LYS A 173 -22.43 4.82 -2.54
C LYS A 173 -23.67 4.64 -3.42
N LYS A 174 -23.88 3.42 -3.94
CA LYS A 174 -24.98 3.07 -4.85
C LYS A 174 -26.07 2.27 -4.16
N ASP A 175 -25.72 1.43 -3.21
CA ASP A 175 -26.61 0.57 -2.46
C ASP A 175 -26.53 0.87 -0.95
N LYS A 176 -27.58 1.48 -0.41
CA LYS A 176 -27.67 1.78 1.03
C LYS A 176 -27.81 0.52 1.90
N GLY A 177 -28.14 -0.62 1.31
CA GLY A 177 -28.19 -1.94 1.97
C GLY A 177 -26.86 -2.65 2.04
N ALA A 178 -25.79 -2.11 1.40
CA ALA A 178 -24.47 -2.69 1.41
C ALA A 178 -23.94 -2.84 2.84
N LYS A 179 -23.50 -4.04 3.18
CA LYS A 179 -22.92 -4.37 4.49
C LYS A 179 -21.42 -4.57 4.35
N ARG A 180 -20.65 -3.99 5.28
CA ARG A 180 -19.22 -4.21 5.35
C ARG A 180 -18.94 -5.63 5.88
N TYR A 181 -17.93 -6.27 5.29
CA TYR A 181 -17.38 -7.50 5.83
C TYR A 181 -16.32 -7.19 6.89
N ASP A 182 -16.38 -7.84 8.04
CA ASP A 182 -15.29 -7.81 9.03
C ASP A 182 -14.18 -8.79 8.64
N HIS A 183 -14.57 -9.97 8.15
CA HIS A 183 -13.67 -11.03 7.67
C HIS A 183 -14.14 -11.58 6.31
N LEU A 184 -13.18 -11.93 5.48
CA LEU A 184 -13.39 -12.59 4.18
C LEU A 184 -12.31 -13.66 3.97
N SER A 185 -12.66 -14.75 3.30
CA SER A 185 -11.66 -15.68 2.78
C SER A 185 -11.10 -15.17 1.44
N TYR A 186 -9.85 -15.55 1.13
CA TYR A 186 -9.29 -15.29 -0.20
C TYR A 186 -10.12 -15.92 -1.31
N SER A 187 -10.65 -17.13 -1.07
CA SER A 187 -11.51 -17.86 -2.02
C SER A 187 -12.76 -17.06 -2.34
N LYS A 188 -13.39 -16.46 -1.33
CA LYS A 188 -14.57 -15.61 -1.52
C LYS A 188 -14.22 -14.33 -2.29
N VAL A 189 -13.10 -13.67 -1.96
CA VAL A 189 -12.65 -12.47 -2.68
C VAL A 189 -12.43 -12.77 -4.17
N LEU A 190 -11.76 -13.89 -4.48
CA LEU A 190 -11.47 -14.28 -5.86
C LEU A 190 -12.71 -14.81 -6.59
N GLY A 191 -13.54 -15.62 -5.92
CA GLY A 191 -14.74 -16.24 -6.51
C GLY A 191 -15.85 -15.22 -6.83
N ASP A 192 -16.04 -14.25 -5.95
CA ASP A 192 -17.06 -13.20 -6.11
C ASP A 192 -16.51 -11.97 -6.87
N ASP A 193 -15.27 -12.01 -7.36
CA ASP A 193 -14.57 -10.89 -8.02
C ASP A 193 -14.65 -9.58 -7.24
N LEU A 194 -14.50 -9.65 -5.90
CA LEU A 194 -14.56 -8.47 -5.04
C LEU A 194 -13.36 -7.56 -5.32
N LYS A 195 -13.63 -6.28 -5.54
CA LYS A 195 -12.59 -5.30 -5.95
C LYS A 195 -11.73 -4.82 -4.77
N VAL A 196 -11.16 -5.77 -4.05
CA VAL A 196 -10.25 -5.52 -2.93
C VAL A 196 -8.87 -5.10 -3.42
N MET A 197 -8.27 -5.96 -4.24
CA MET A 197 -6.99 -5.82 -4.91
C MET A 197 -7.09 -6.53 -6.28
N ASP A 198 -6.06 -6.43 -7.11
CA ASP A 198 -6.04 -7.28 -8.30
C ASP A 198 -5.88 -8.77 -7.91
N ALA A 199 -6.43 -9.66 -8.74
CA ALA A 199 -6.48 -11.09 -8.45
C ALA A 199 -5.08 -11.71 -8.24
N ALA A 200 -4.07 -11.22 -8.96
CA ALA A 200 -2.69 -11.68 -8.81
C ALA A 200 -2.13 -11.35 -7.41
N ALA A 201 -2.42 -10.14 -6.90
CA ALA A 201 -2.03 -9.73 -5.56
C ALA A 201 -2.72 -10.58 -4.47
N VAL A 202 -4.03 -10.82 -4.62
CA VAL A 202 -4.81 -11.65 -3.68
C VAL A 202 -4.29 -13.10 -3.67
N ALA A 203 -4.06 -13.68 -4.86
CA ALA A 203 -3.52 -15.03 -5.00
C ALA A 203 -2.12 -15.15 -4.36
N LEU A 204 -1.24 -14.17 -4.59
CA LEU A 204 0.11 -14.16 -4.01
C LEU A 204 0.06 -14.08 -2.47
N CYS A 205 -0.83 -13.25 -1.90
CA CYS A 205 -1.03 -13.18 -0.45
C CYS A 205 -1.58 -14.51 0.10
N ARG A 206 -2.55 -15.13 -0.56
CA ARG A 206 -3.10 -16.44 -0.19
C ARG A 206 -2.00 -17.52 -0.14
N ASP A 207 -1.22 -17.63 -1.22
CA ASP A 207 -0.21 -18.68 -1.38
C ASP A 207 0.94 -18.54 -0.38
N ASN A 208 1.14 -17.34 0.17
CA ASN A 208 2.14 -17.04 1.20
C ASN A 208 1.54 -16.85 2.61
N ASN A 209 0.25 -17.09 2.80
CA ASN A 209 -0.46 -16.90 4.08
C ASN A 209 -0.29 -15.49 4.68
N ILE A 210 -0.33 -14.45 3.85
CA ILE A 210 -0.18 -13.04 4.26
C ILE A 210 -1.56 -12.40 4.36
N PRO A 211 -2.14 -12.20 5.56
CA PRO A 211 -3.42 -11.51 5.72
C PRO A 211 -3.40 -10.14 5.07
N ILE A 212 -4.53 -9.76 4.43
CA ILE A 212 -4.72 -8.42 3.87
C ILE A 212 -5.69 -7.67 4.78
N VAL A 213 -5.28 -6.50 5.27
CA VAL A 213 -6.09 -5.64 6.14
C VAL A 213 -6.44 -4.38 5.37
N ILE A 214 -7.73 -4.18 5.04
CA ILE A 214 -8.23 -3.03 4.28
C ILE A 214 -8.86 -2.04 5.24
N PHE A 215 -8.41 -0.78 5.22
CA PHE A 215 -8.88 0.25 6.14
C PHE A 215 -8.81 1.66 5.53
N ASN A 216 -9.56 2.60 6.15
CA ASN A 216 -9.52 3.99 5.73
C ASN A 216 -8.35 4.73 6.38
N ILE A 217 -7.35 5.11 5.57
CA ILE A 217 -6.19 5.90 6.02
C ILE A 217 -6.48 7.41 6.08
N ARG A 218 -7.59 7.86 5.51
CA ARG A 218 -7.97 9.28 5.58
C ARG A 218 -8.51 9.68 6.95
N GLU A 219 -8.99 8.71 7.72
CA GLU A 219 -9.44 8.93 9.10
C GLU A 219 -8.23 9.09 10.02
N PRO A 220 -8.06 10.24 10.69
CA PRO A 220 -6.92 10.49 11.57
C PRO A 220 -6.82 9.46 12.72
N GLY A 221 -5.61 8.94 12.93
CA GLY A 221 -5.33 7.93 13.96
C GLY A 221 -5.83 6.52 13.66
N ASN A 222 -6.47 6.28 12.48
CA ASN A 222 -7.05 4.97 12.20
C ASN A 222 -5.99 3.89 11.96
N LEU A 223 -4.82 4.23 11.39
CA LEU A 223 -3.72 3.27 11.23
C LEU A 223 -3.30 2.69 12.60
N ALA A 224 -3.11 3.53 13.59
CA ALA A 224 -2.74 3.10 14.94
C ALA A 224 -3.83 2.25 15.58
N LYS A 225 -5.12 2.62 15.45
CA LYS A 225 -6.27 1.84 15.94
C LYS A 225 -6.34 0.46 15.29
N VAL A 226 -6.15 0.39 13.95
CA VAL A 226 -6.20 -0.88 13.20
C VAL A 226 -5.04 -1.78 13.62
N LEU A 227 -3.84 -1.24 13.78
CA LEU A 227 -2.68 -1.97 14.29
C LEU A 227 -2.92 -2.51 15.71
N ALA A 228 -3.54 -1.71 16.58
CA ALA A 228 -3.93 -2.14 17.92
C ALA A 228 -5.14 -3.11 17.94
N GLY A 229 -5.73 -3.41 16.78
CA GLY A 229 -6.90 -4.31 16.70
C GLY A 229 -8.24 -3.71 17.08
N SER A 230 -8.32 -2.40 17.30
CA SER A 230 -9.53 -1.66 17.70
C SER A 230 -10.13 -0.79 16.58
N GLY A 231 -9.43 -0.65 15.45
CA GLY A 231 -9.89 0.14 14.31
C GLY A 231 -10.88 -0.60 13.40
N VAL A 232 -11.56 0.16 12.56
CA VAL A 232 -12.48 -0.35 11.53
C VAL A 232 -11.69 -0.83 10.32
N ALA A 233 -11.81 -2.11 9.97
CA ALA A 233 -11.13 -2.72 8.84
C ALA A 233 -11.86 -3.99 8.37
N THR A 234 -11.58 -4.43 7.15
CA THR A 234 -11.87 -5.80 6.68
C THR A 234 -10.58 -6.60 6.64
N ILE A 235 -10.59 -7.81 7.16
CA ILE A 235 -9.45 -8.73 7.13
C ILE A 235 -9.74 -9.84 6.12
N VAL A 236 -8.83 -10.03 5.15
CA VAL A 236 -8.86 -11.15 4.20
C VAL A 236 -7.76 -12.13 4.58
N GLN A 237 -8.15 -13.38 4.86
CA GLN A 237 -7.23 -14.46 5.26
C GLN A 237 -7.82 -15.83 4.85
N ASN A 238 -7.07 -16.91 5.06
CA ASN A 238 -7.65 -18.26 4.91
C ASN A 238 -8.77 -18.48 5.92
N GLU A 239 -9.77 -19.28 5.58
CA GLU A 239 -10.74 -19.79 6.53
C GLU A 239 -10.01 -20.72 7.52
N GLU A 240 -10.33 -20.58 8.82
CA GLU A 240 -9.84 -21.50 9.85
C GLU A 240 -10.55 -22.85 9.76
#